data_08d049cb12c2bba77d7cb26181b9cdca
#
_entry.id   08d049cb12c2bba77d7cb26181b9cdca
#
_cell.length_a   1.000
_cell.length_b   1.000
_cell.length_c   1.000
_cell.angle_alpha   90.00
_cell.angle_beta   90.00
_cell.angle_gamma   90.00
#
_symmetry.space_group_name_H-M   'P 1'
#
loop_
_entity.id
_entity.type
_entity.pdbx_description
1 polymer ?
#
loop_
_entity_poly.entity_id
_entity_poly.type
_entity_poly.pdbx_seq_one_letter_code
_entity_poly.pdbx_strand_id
1 'polypeptide(L)'
;MEAKKPLSHVAAGLMIAGIVIIISMVMMLFTKSTSNPGSGGFTYLVIIAGLVFFINLYAKAKNNFVTFGELFSYGFKATAVYTVIFIGFLLLFSVIFPDFKANAIETVRTEMEKQKNYNEDQAEKAIEVMEKYFWVFAIGGTMLAFVIVGAIGSLLGAAVTKKKPSNPFEQQIQ
;
A
#
# COMPACT_ATOMS: atom_id res chain seq x y z
N MET A 1 32.21 -6.57 -14.73
CA MET A 1 31.04 -6.70 -13.82
C MET A 1 29.81 -6.47 -14.66
N GLU A 2 29.01 -7.49 -14.91
CA GLU A 2 27.75 -7.32 -15.64
C GLU A 2 26.84 -6.35 -14.88
N ALA A 3 26.40 -5.29 -15.54
CA ALA A 3 25.45 -4.33 -14.99
C ALA A 3 24.13 -5.07 -14.73
N LYS A 4 23.82 -5.32 -13.45
CA LYS A 4 22.61 -5.99 -13.04
C LYS A 4 21.41 -5.16 -13.49
N LYS A 5 20.59 -5.70 -14.40
CA LYS A 5 19.41 -5.00 -14.92
C LYS A 5 18.53 -4.50 -13.75
N PRO A 6 18.16 -3.22 -13.70
CA PRO A 6 17.36 -2.69 -12.62
C PRO A 6 15.99 -3.38 -12.58
N LEU A 7 15.53 -3.72 -11.38
CA LEU A 7 14.20 -4.31 -11.18
C LEU A 7 13.13 -3.32 -11.63
N SER A 8 12.15 -3.78 -12.41
CA SER A 8 11.07 -2.92 -12.88
C SER A 8 10.14 -2.52 -11.72
N HIS A 9 9.50 -1.35 -11.82
CA HIS A 9 8.49 -0.92 -10.86
C HIS A 9 7.30 -1.89 -10.78
N VAL A 10 6.99 -2.61 -11.87
CA VAL A 10 5.96 -3.64 -11.89
C VAL A 10 6.35 -4.80 -10.99
N ALA A 11 7.58 -5.32 -11.13
CA ALA A 11 8.06 -6.41 -10.29
C ALA A 11 8.13 -6.00 -8.81
N ALA A 12 8.58 -4.78 -8.51
CA ALA A 12 8.58 -4.25 -7.15
C ALA A 12 7.14 -4.16 -6.58
N GLY A 13 6.19 -3.64 -7.35
CA GLY A 13 4.78 -3.56 -6.96
C GLY A 13 4.15 -4.93 -6.70
N LEU A 14 4.42 -5.93 -7.57
CA LEU A 14 3.96 -7.30 -7.38
C LEU A 14 4.53 -7.94 -6.11
N MET A 15 5.82 -7.74 -5.82
CA MET A 15 6.44 -8.26 -4.60
C MET A 15 5.84 -7.62 -3.34
N ILE A 16 5.64 -6.29 -3.34
CA ILE A 16 4.98 -5.57 -2.24
C ILE A 16 3.56 -6.10 -2.07
N ALA A 17 2.77 -6.23 -3.15
CA ALA A 17 1.42 -6.76 -3.10
C ALA A 17 1.39 -8.17 -2.49
N GLY A 18 2.26 -9.07 -2.93
CA GLY A 18 2.37 -10.43 -2.40
C GLY A 18 2.65 -10.46 -0.90
N ILE A 19 3.60 -9.64 -0.44
CA ILE A 19 3.92 -9.54 0.99
C ILE A 19 2.71 -9.00 1.78
N VAL A 20 2.06 -7.95 1.30
CA VAL A 20 0.89 -7.35 1.97
C VAL A 20 -0.28 -8.33 2.02
N ILE A 21 -0.54 -9.07 0.94
CA ILE A 21 -1.59 -10.09 0.90
C ILE A 21 -1.31 -11.21 1.91
N ILE A 22 -0.07 -11.73 1.94
CA ILE A 22 0.32 -12.77 2.90
C ILE A 22 0.13 -12.27 4.34
N ILE A 23 0.60 -11.07 4.64
CA ILE A 23 0.45 -10.46 5.96
C ILE A 23 -1.04 -10.31 6.31
N SER A 24 -1.87 -9.83 5.38
CA SER A 24 -3.31 -9.67 5.60
C SER A 24 -3.99 -11.01 5.90
N MET A 25 -3.64 -12.07 5.16
CA MET A 25 -4.17 -13.42 5.40
C MET A 25 -3.70 -13.99 6.75
N VAL A 26 -2.43 -13.83 7.08
CA VAL A 26 -1.88 -14.27 8.37
C VAL A 26 -2.57 -13.54 9.53
N MET A 27 -2.69 -12.21 9.44
CA MET A 27 -3.38 -11.41 10.46
C MET A 27 -4.82 -11.85 10.64
N MET A 28 -5.54 -12.13 9.57
CA MET A 28 -6.92 -12.64 9.63
C MET A 28 -6.99 -13.98 10.39
N LEU A 29 -6.07 -14.90 10.15
CA LEU A 29 -6.05 -16.21 10.82
C LEU A 29 -5.79 -16.08 12.33
N PHE A 30 -4.94 -15.15 12.74
CA PHE A 30 -4.55 -15.00 14.14
C PHE A 30 -5.52 -14.11 14.95
N THR A 31 -6.10 -13.08 14.34
CA THR A 31 -6.92 -12.10 15.10
C THR A 31 -8.41 -12.39 15.04
N LYS A 32 -8.87 -13.32 14.17
CA LYS A 32 -10.30 -13.55 13.86
C LYS A 32 -11.09 -12.26 13.60
N SER A 33 -10.40 -11.14 13.44
CA SER A 33 -10.97 -9.81 13.22
C SER A 33 -10.18 -9.12 12.12
N THR A 34 -10.86 -8.69 11.09
CA THR A 34 -10.28 -7.91 9.99
C THR A 34 -9.95 -6.47 10.40
N SER A 35 -10.27 -6.08 11.63
CA SER A 35 -10.29 -4.69 12.08
C SER A 35 -9.59 -4.45 13.40
N ASN A 36 -8.43 -5.04 13.57
CA ASN A 36 -7.56 -4.57 14.66
C ASN A 36 -6.90 -3.24 14.20
N PRO A 37 -7.16 -2.08 14.85
CA PRO A 37 -6.57 -0.79 14.44
C PRO A 37 -5.04 -0.82 14.32
N GLY A 38 -4.38 -1.71 15.06
CA GLY A 38 -2.94 -1.94 14.98
C GLY A 38 -2.49 -2.66 13.71
N SER A 39 -3.36 -3.46 13.07
CA SER A 39 -2.98 -4.22 11.87
C SER A 39 -2.80 -3.33 10.64
N GLY A 40 -3.64 -2.30 10.50
CA GLY A 40 -3.51 -1.32 9.41
C GLY A 40 -2.20 -0.56 9.48
N GLY A 41 -1.82 -0.08 10.66
CA GLY A 41 -0.55 0.64 10.88
C GLY A 41 0.67 -0.22 10.54
N PHE A 42 0.69 -1.48 10.95
CA PHE A 42 1.77 -2.40 10.63
C PHE A 42 1.89 -2.65 9.12
N THR A 43 0.78 -2.87 8.44
CA THR A 43 0.75 -3.06 6.98
C THR A 43 1.31 -1.83 6.25
N TYR A 44 0.95 -0.63 6.69
CA TYR A 44 1.48 0.61 6.10
C TYR A 44 2.99 0.77 6.31
N LEU A 45 3.51 0.40 7.47
CA LEU A 45 4.96 0.39 7.72
C LEU A 45 5.67 -0.60 6.78
N VAL A 46 5.11 -1.78 6.55
CA VAL A 46 5.66 -2.77 5.61
C VAL A 46 5.68 -2.22 4.18
N ILE A 47 4.62 -1.54 3.74
CA ILE A 47 4.56 -0.90 2.42
C ILE A 47 5.66 0.16 2.29
N ILE A 48 5.78 1.06 3.27
CA ILE A 48 6.80 2.12 3.26
C ILE A 48 8.21 1.50 3.23
N ALA A 49 8.49 0.52 4.09
CA ALA A 49 9.78 -0.17 4.13
C ALA A 49 10.09 -0.87 2.80
N GLY A 50 9.10 -1.54 2.20
CA GLY A 50 9.22 -2.18 0.90
C GLY A 50 9.54 -1.18 -0.22
N LEU A 51 8.83 -0.05 -0.25
CA LEU A 51 9.12 1.01 -1.23
C LEU A 51 10.52 1.58 -1.07
N VAL A 52 10.94 1.92 0.16
CA VAL A 52 12.29 2.41 0.45
C VAL A 52 13.34 1.39 0.00
N PHE A 53 13.13 0.11 0.30
CA PHE A 53 14.03 -0.98 -0.09
C PHE A 53 14.16 -1.08 -1.61
N PHE A 54 13.05 -1.16 -2.36
CA PHE A 54 13.09 -1.33 -3.81
C PHE A 54 13.60 -0.09 -4.55
N ILE A 55 13.31 1.12 -4.06
CA ILE A 55 13.86 2.37 -4.58
C ILE A 55 15.39 2.39 -4.42
N ASN A 56 15.90 1.97 -3.26
CA ASN A 56 17.34 1.87 -3.02
C ASN A 56 18.00 0.82 -3.94
N LEU A 57 17.33 -0.34 -4.11
CA LEU A 57 17.81 -1.40 -5.00
C LEU A 57 17.86 -0.92 -6.46
N TYR A 58 16.84 -0.19 -6.92
CA TYR A 58 16.79 0.40 -8.25
C TYR A 58 17.94 1.40 -8.47
N ALA A 59 18.17 2.28 -7.49
CA ALA A 59 19.28 3.25 -7.58
C ALA A 59 20.64 2.56 -7.62
N LYS A 60 20.87 1.54 -6.80
CA LYS A 60 22.12 0.76 -6.82
C LYS A 60 22.37 0.08 -8.18
N ALA A 61 21.33 -0.47 -8.79
CA ALA A 61 21.42 -1.08 -10.12
C ALA A 61 21.83 -0.08 -11.21
N LYS A 62 21.56 1.22 -10.98
CA LYS A 62 21.98 2.34 -11.83
C LYS A 62 23.25 3.03 -11.33
N ASN A 63 24.04 2.37 -10.49
CA ASN A 63 25.26 2.95 -9.88
C ASN A 63 25.04 4.27 -9.14
N ASN A 64 23.79 4.51 -8.68
CA ASN A 64 23.29 5.73 -8.05
C ASN A 64 23.25 6.97 -8.97
N PHE A 65 23.40 6.83 -10.28
CA PHE A 65 23.16 7.90 -11.25
C PHE A 65 21.67 8.04 -11.49
N VAL A 66 20.98 8.64 -10.56
CA VAL A 66 19.52 8.80 -10.54
C VAL A 66 19.15 10.13 -9.91
N THR A 67 18.03 10.70 -10.34
CA THR A 67 17.46 11.90 -9.74
C THR A 67 16.41 11.57 -8.69
N PHE A 68 16.09 12.55 -7.82
CA PHE A 68 14.99 12.42 -6.87
C PHE A 68 13.66 12.11 -7.56
N GLY A 69 13.34 12.85 -8.64
CA GLY A 69 12.10 12.66 -9.40
C GLY A 69 11.99 11.28 -10.03
N GLU A 70 13.11 10.73 -10.53
CA GLU A 70 13.16 9.37 -11.07
C GLU A 70 12.86 8.32 -10.00
N LEU A 71 13.46 8.46 -8.82
CA LEU A 71 13.25 7.56 -7.70
C LEU A 71 11.82 7.64 -7.15
N PHE A 72 11.30 8.85 -6.99
CA PHE A 72 9.91 9.07 -6.61
C PHE A 72 8.94 8.46 -7.62
N SER A 73 9.14 8.72 -8.90
CA SER A 73 8.32 8.17 -9.99
C SER A 73 8.34 6.64 -10.01
N TYR A 74 9.50 6.03 -9.76
CA TYR A 74 9.63 4.58 -9.66
C TYR A 74 8.78 4.02 -8.51
N GLY A 75 8.91 4.58 -7.32
CA GLY A 75 8.14 4.17 -6.14
C GLY A 75 6.64 4.39 -6.31
N PHE A 76 6.25 5.55 -6.86
CA PHE A 76 4.84 5.87 -7.08
C PHE A 76 4.18 4.98 -8.16
N LYS A 77 4.92 4.61 -9.21
CA LYS A 77 4.45 3.60 -10.20
C LYS A 77 4.32 2.22 -9.57
N ALA A 78 5.24 1.81 -8.69
CA ALA A 78 5.11 0.57 -7.94
C ALA A 78 3.89 0.59 -7.02
N THR A 79 3.57 1.76 -6.42
CA THR A 79 2.34 1.98 -5.65
C THR A 79 1.08 1.69 -6.46
N ALA A 80 0.98 2.23 -7.67
CA ALA A 80 -0.17 1.97 -8.55
C ALA A 80 -0.33 0.46 -8.82
N VAL A 81 0.77 -0.25 -9.07
CA VAL A 81 0.73 -1.69 -9.33
C VAL A 81 0.23 -2.47 -8.12
N TYR A 82 0.84 -2.28 -6.94
CA TYR A 82 0.39 -3.04 -5.76
C TYR A 82 -1.04 -2.69 -5.34
N THR A 83 -1.49 -1.45 -5.55
CA THR A 83 -2.87 -1.03 -5.27
C THR A 83 -3.86 -1.80 -6.13
N VAL A 84 -3.63 -1.88 -7.45
CA VAL A 84 -4.50 -2.62 -8.36
C VAL A 84 -4.56 -4.10 -8.02
N ILE A 85 -3.40 -4.72 -7.74
CA ILE A 85 -3.33 -6.14 -7.36
C ILE A 85 -4.06 -6.39 -6.05
N PHE A 86 -3.90 -5.53 -5.05
CA PHE A 86 -4.57 -5.69 -3.76
C PHE A 86 -6.09 -5.51 -3.87
N ILE A 87 -6.57 -4.56 -4.68
CA ILE A 87 -8.01 -4.41 -4.96
C ILE A 87 -8.55 -5.67 -5.66
N GLY A 88 -7.84 -6.20 -6.65
CA GLY A 88 -8.19 -7.47 -7.29
C GLY A 88 -8.27 -8.63 -6.27
N PHE A 89 -7.29 -8.72 -5.36
CA PHE A 89 -7.32 -9.68 -4.26
C PHE A 89 -8.54 -9.48 -3.35
N LEU A 90 -8.85 -8.24 -2.95
CA LEU A 90 -10.00 -7.91 -2.10
C LEU A 90 -11.33 -8.39 -2.72
N LEU A 91 -11.50 -8.17 -4.02
CA LEU A 91 -12.68 -8.63 -4.75
C LEU A 91 -12.75 -10.15 -4.83
N LEU A 92 -11.65 -10.83 -5.16
CA LEU A 92 -11.59 -12.30 -5.16
C LEU A 92 -11.85 -12.88 -3.77
N PHE A 93 -11.26 -12.26 -2.74
CA PHE A 93 -11.43 -12.66 -1.35
C PHE A 93 -12.90 -12.60 -0.93
N SER A 94 -13.61 -11.55 -1.31
CA SER A 94 -15.04 -11.39 -0.98
C SER A 94 -15.94 -12.43 -1.65
N VAL A 95 -15.55 -12.94 -2.80
CA VAL A 95 -16.28 -14.05 -3.48
C VAL A 95 -16.06 -15.36 -2.73
N ILE A 96 -14.84 -15.60 -2.22
CA ILE A 96 -14.50 -16.83 -1.49
C ILE A 96 -15.08 -16.81 -0.07
N PHE A 97 -15.15 -15.64 0.54
CA PHE A 97 -15.64 -15.41 1.90
C PHE A 97 -16.86 -14.48 1.89
N PRO A 98 -18.08 -14.99 1.66
CA PRO A 98 -19.30 -14.17 1.55
C PRO A 98 -19.57 -13.30 2.78
N ASP A 99 -19.18 -13.79 3.96
CA ASP A 99 -19.37 -13.08 5.23
C ASP A 99 -18.43 -11.89 5.43
N PHE A 100 -17.48 -11.69 4.50
CA PHE A 100 -16.50 -10.60 4.57
C PHE A 100 -17.15 -9.23 4.73
N LYS A 101 -18.18 -8.95 3.92
CA LYS A 101 -18.93 -7.68 3.99
C LYS A 101 -19.61 -7.50 5.33
N ALA A 102 -20.33 -8.52 5.80
CA ALA A 102 -21.03 -8.46 7.08
C ALA A 102 -20.08 -8.25 8.27
N ASN A 103 -18.98 -9.00 8.29
CA ASN A 103 -17.94 -8.87 9.32
C ASN A 103 -17.27 -7.49 9.31
N ALA A 104 -17.02 -6.91 8.13
CA ALA A 104 -16.44 -5.59 8.03
C ALA A 104 -17.39 -4.50 8.56
N ILE A 105 -18.68 -4.59 8.26
CA ILE A 105 -19.71 -3.66 8.74
C ILE A 105 -19.85 -3.79 10.26
N GLU A 106 -19.93 -5.01 10.79
CA GLU A 106 -20.03 -5.27 12.23
C GLU A 106 -18.83 -4.72 13.00
N THR A 107 -17.65 -4.78 12.40
CA THR A 107 -16.47 -4.17 12.99
C THR A 107 -16.58 -2.65 13.08
N VAL A 108 -17.05 -2.00 12.04
CA VAL A 108 -17.26 -0.54 12.06
C VAL A 108 -18.31 -0.17 13.10
N ARG A 109 -19.40 -0.94 13.20
CA ARG A 109 -20.42 -0.76 14.25
C ARG A 109 -19.78 -0.81 15.64
N THR A 110 -19.02 -1.85 15.93
CA THR A 110 -18.31 -2.01 17.20
C THR A 110 -17.34 -0.87 17.51
N GLU A 111 -16.63 -0.36 16.50
CA GLU A 111 -15.73 0.77 16.67
C GLU A 111 -16.48 2.10 16.90
N MET A 112 -17.65 2.28 16.29
CA MET A 112 -18.50 3.44 16.55
C MET A 112 -19.05 3.44 17.97
N GLU A 113 -19.50 2.29 18.48
CA GLU A 113 -19.99 2.13 19.83
C GLU A 113 -18.96 2.47 20.92
N LYS A 114 -17.67 2.29 20.64
CA LYS A 114 -16.59 2.64 21.58
C LYS A 114 -16.32 4.16 21.66
N GLN A 115 -16.89 4.96 20.79
CA GLN A 115 -16.64 6.40 20.77
C GLN A 115 -17.41 7.09 21.91
N LYS A 116 -16.75 8.07 22.56
CA LYS A 116 -17.34 8.81 23.70
C LYS A 116 -18.62 9.58 23.36
N ASN A 117 -18.82 9.95 22.11
CA ASN A 117 -19.97 10.70 21.60
C ASN A 117 -20.88 9.80 20.73
N TYR A 118 -21.00 8.52 21.09
CA TYR A 118 -21.85 7.60 20.37
C TYR A 118 -23.30 8.06 20.40
N ASN A 119 -23.92 8.14 19.22
CA ASN A 119 -25.33 8.43 19.03
C ASN A 119 -25.90 7.32 18.15
N GLU A 120 -26.84 6.56 18.68
CA GLU A 120 -27.41 5.37 18.04
C GLU A 120 -28.07 5.70 16.70
N ASP A 121 -28.90 6.75 16.64
CA ASP A 121 -29.58 7.16 15.40
C ASP A 121 -28.61 7.58 14.29
N GLN A 122 -27.50 8.23 14.64
CA GLN A 122 -26.47 8.64 13.68
C GLN A 122 -25.64 7.45 13.21
N ALA A 123 -25.33 6.54 14.13
CA ALA A 123 -24.58 5.32 13.83
C ALA A 123 -25.39 4.41 12.90
N GLU A 124 -26.69 4.22 13.16
CA GLU A 124 -27.56 3.40 12.33
C GLU A 124 -27.65 3.93 10.89
N LYS A 125 -27.85 5.24 10.74
CA LYS A 125 -27.84 5.90 9.41
C LYS A 125 -26.49 5.76 8.70
N ALA A 126 -25.38 5.86 9.41
CA ALA A 126 -24.05 5.71 8.84
C ALA A 126 -23.81 4.26 8.38
N ILE A 127 -24.27 3.28 9.16
CA ILE A 127 -24.20 1.85 8.80
C ILE A 127 -25.07 1.56 7.57
N GLU A 128 -26.29 2.06 7.50
CA GLU A 128 -27.18 1.90 6.34
C GLU A 128 -26.51 2.42 5.05
N VAL A 129 -25.92 3.62 5.10
CA VAL A 129 -25.17 4.18 3.98
C VAL A 129 -23.95 3.33 3.63
N MET A 130 -23.23 2.81 4.64
CA MET A 130 -22.09 1.94 4.43
C MET A 130 -22.50 0.61 3.80
N GLU A 131 -23.60 0.00 4.20
CA GLU A 131 -24.12 -1.24 3.62
C GLU A 131 -24.48 -1.05 2.15
N LYS A 132 -25.16 0.06 1.84
CA LYS A 132 -25.59 0.42 0.48
C LYS A 132 -24.43 0.67 -0.46
N TYR A 133 -23.38 1.35 0.02
CA TYR A 133 -22.23 1.76 -0.79
C TYR A 133 -20.94 1.04 -0.39
N PHE A 134 -21.04 -0.14 0.20
CA PHE A 134 -19.90 -0.87 0.76
C PHE A 134 -18.70 -0.94 -0.18
N TRP A 135 -18.90 -1.33 -1.42
CA TRP A 135 -17.81 -1.47 -2.39
C TRP A 135 -17.17 -0.14 -2.77
N VAL A 136 -17.95 0.93 -2.80
CA VAL A 136 -17.41 2.26 -3.07
C VAL A 136 -16.48 2.69 -1.94
N PHE A 137 -16.88 2.47 -0.69
CA PHE A 137 -16.05 2.79 0.48
C PHE A 137 -14.85 1.84 0.61
N ALA A 138 -15.04 0.55 0.40
CA ALA A 138 -13.96 -0.43 0.52
C ALA A 138 -12.87 -0.21 -0.55
N ILE A 139 -13.25 -0.07 -1.81
CA ILE A 139 -12.30 0.15 -2.92
C ILE A 139 -11.73 1.55 -2.86
N GLY A 140 -12.59 2.58 -2.75
CA GLY A 140 -12.16 3.98 -2.72
C GLY A 140 -11.30 4.31 -1.52
N GLY A 141 -11.67 3.84 -0.33
CA GLY A 141 -10.91 4.01 0.90
C GLY A 141 -9.54 3.32 0.83
N THR A 142 -9.49 2.08 0.36
CA THR A 142 -8.23 1.34 0.16
C THR A 142 -7.33 2.06 -0.85
N MET A 143 -7.90 2.49 -1.98
CA MET A 143 -7.16 3.20 -3.01
C MET A 143 -6.56 4.51 -2.48
N LEU A 144 -7.37 5.31 -1.78
CA LEU A 144 -6.93 6.57 -1.20
C LEU A 144 -5.82 6.35 -0.15
N ALA A 145 -6.02 5.41 0.77
CA ALA A 145 -5.03 5.08 1.79
C ALA A 145 -3.70 4.63 1.17
N PHE A 146 -3.75 3.75 0.17
CA PHE A 146 -2.54 3.24 -0.47
C PHE A 146 -1.82 4.30 -1.30
N VAL A 147 -2.55 5.19 -1.97
CA VAL A 147 -1.95 6.33 -2.69
C VAL A 147 -1.22 7.27 -1.73
N ILE A 148 -1.83 7.59 -0.58
CA ILE A 148 -1.21 8.44 0.44
C ILE A 148 0.04 7.76 1.02
N VAL A 149 -0.08 6.52 1.48
CA VAL A 149 1.03 5.75 2.06
C VAL A 149 2.15 5.53 1.02
N GLY A 150 1.77 5.24 -0.22
CA GLY A 150 2.69 5.06 -1.33
C GLY A 150 3.43 6.35 -1.71
N ALA A 151 2.74 7.49 -1.68
CA ALA A 151 3.39 8.80 -1.88
C ALA A 151 4.41 9.08 -0.77
N ILE A 152 4.03 8.87 0.50
CA ILE A 152 4.95 9.03 1.65
C ILE A 152 6.15 8.08 1.51
N GLY A 153 5.92 6.79 1.25
CA GLY A 153 6.98 5.80 1.08
C GLY A 153 7.91 6.12 -0.09
N SER A 154 7.36 6.61 -1.21
CA SER A 154 8.12 7.01 -2.39
C SER A 154 8.96 8.27 -2.13
N LEU A 155 8.42 9.26 -1.41
CA LEU A 155 9.14 10.46 -0.99
C LEU A 155 10.30 10.09 -0.05
N LEU A 156 10.02 9.29 0.98
CA LEU A 156 11.03 8.82 1.93
C LEU A 156 12.12 8.01 1.21
N GLY A 157 11.74 7.06 0.36
CA GLY A 157 12.67 6.25 -0.40
C GLY A 157 13.56 7.10 -1.32
N ALA A 158 12.96 8.06 -2.03
CA ALA A 158 13.72 8.99 -2.88
C ALA A 158 14.62 9.92 -2.07
N ALA A 159 14.20 10.34 -0.87
CA ALA A 159 14.99 11.24 -0.01
C ALA A 159 16.22 10.55 0.58
N VAL A 160 16.06 9.34 1.15
CA VAL A 160 17.13 8.63 1.87
C VAL A 160 18.11 7.89 0.94
N THR A 161 17.73 7.64 -0.32
CA THR A 161 18.57 6.92 -1.27
C THR A 161 19.73 7.80 -1.74
N LYS A 162 20.95 7.28 -1.71
CA LYS A 162 22.14 7.96 -2.20
C LYS A 162 22.02 8.22 -3.71
N LYS A 163 22.34 9.45 -4.11
CA LYS A 163 22.35 9.91 -5.51
C LYS A 163 23.74 10.46 -5.81
N LYS A 164 24.27 10.12 -6.98
CA LYS A 164 25.48 10.76 -7.53
C LYS A 164 25.03 11.88 -8.45
N PRO A 165 25.67 13.06 -8.41
CA PRO A 165 25.40 14.10 -9.38
C PRO A 165 25.72 13.55 -10.79
N SER A 166 24.78 13.66 -11.71
CA SER A 166 25.06 13.40 -13.12
C SER A 166 25.91 14.56 -13.65
N ASN A 167 27.21 14.34 -13.79
CA ASN A 167 28.09 15.28 -14.48
C ASN A 167 27.77 15.18 -15.98
N PRO A 168 27.22 16.22 -16.63
CA PRO A 168 26.89 16.15 -18.05
C PRO A 168 28.10 15.83 -18.95
N PHE A 169 29.31 16.07 -18.45
CA PHE A 169 30.54 15.85 -19.17
C PHE A 169 31.14 14.44 -19.09
N GLU A 170 30.73 13.62 -18.12
CA GLU A 170 31.17 12.21 -17.99
C GLU A 170 30.43 11.26 -18.96
N GLN A 171 29.28 11.67 -19.53
CA GLN A 171 28.52 10.85 -20.47
C GLN A 171 29.07 10.90 -21.92
N GLN A 172 30.03 11.78 -22.20
CA GLN A 172 30.62 11.91 -23.55
C GLN A 172 31.89 11.10 -23.75
N ILE A 173 32.37 10.35 -22.75
CA ILE A 173 33.67 9.64 -22.79
C ILE A 173 33.47 8.09 -22.70
N GLN A 174 32.27 7.56 -22.88
CA GLN A 174 32.08 6.11 -22.98
C GLN A 174 31.53 5.69 -24.33
#